data_6a576396c812ad654f5e4dc86b6db816
#
_entry.id   6a576396c812ad654f5e4dc86b6db816
#
_cell.length_a   1.000
_cell.length_b   1.000
_cell.length_c   1.000
_cell.angle_alpha   90.00
_cell.angle_beta   90.00
_cell.angle_gamma   90.00
#
_symmetry.space_group_name_H-M   'P 1'
#
loop_
_entity.id
_entity.type
_entity.pdbx_description
1 polymer ?
#
loop_
_entity_poly.entity_id
_entity_poly.type
_entity_poly.pdbx_seq_one_letter_code
_entity_poly.pdbx_strand_id
1 'polypeptide(L)'
;MHRLIISAVLAAAFVPVAAAPASSAPRAYVDERVRDCPGKGPGCRPGAVAHYWYKRGSTARGVGWVYASREGVRSGTARWLVKKPGGTWKAGGAWKRAGRVGGTFVETSWGRDGHTGPVYPRGTRICVQFKALSTKACVTLK
;
A
#
# COMPACT_ATOMS: atom_id res chain seq x y z
N MET A 1 20.40 -65.25 53.68
CA MET A 1 21.03 -63.98 53.24
C MET A 1 20.11 -63.34 52.25
N HIS A 2 19.29 -62.33 52.67
CA HIS A 2 18.37 -61.63 51.82
C HIS A 2 18.94 -60.22 51.56
N ARG A 3 19.21 -59.89 50.28
CA ARG A 3 19.63 -58.55 49.90
C ARG A 3 18.39 -57.75 49.50
N LEU A 4 18.10 -56.72 50.24
CA LEU A 4 17.11 -55.70 49.89
C LEU A 4 17.71 -54.73 48.89
N ILE A 5 17.08 -54.58 47.67
CA ILE A 5 17.41 -53.59 46.71
C ILE A 5 16.43 -52.42 46.88
N ILE A 6 16.92 -51.27 47.30
CA ILE A 6 16.15 -50.02 47.41
C ILE A 6 16.26 -49.31 46.12
N SER A 7 15.14 -49.25 45.35
CA SER A 7 15.03 -48.42 44.11
C SER A 7 14.64 -46.99 44.47
N ALA A 8 15.53 -46.06 44.28
CA ALA A 8 15.22 -44.63 44.39
C ALA A 8 14.55 -44.13 43.12
N VAL A 9 13.32 -43.64 43.21
CA VAL A 9 12.58 -43.00 42.14
C VAL A 9 12.89 -41.50 42.19
N LEU A 10 13.62 -40.98 41.19
CA LEU A 10 13.82 -39.55 40.99
C LEU A 10 12.55 -38.96 40.29
N ALA A 11 11.79 -38.16 41.01
CA ALA A 11 10.72 -37.37 40.45
C ALA A 11 11.30 -36.07 39.84
N ALA A 12 11.32 -35.98 38.51
CA ALA A 12 11.69 -34.74 37.79
C ALA A 12 10.50 -33.76 37.82
N ALA A 13 10.64 -32.66 38.54
CA ALA A 13 9.67 -31.59 38.54
C ALA A 13 9.78 -30.76 37.22
N PHE A 14 8.80 -30.88 36.34
CA PHE A 14 8.65 -29.99 35.18
C PHE A 14 8.11 -28.64 35.66
N VAL A 15 8.94 -27.60 35.60
CA VAL A 15 8.50 -26.21 35.78
C VAL A 15 7.99 -25.69 34.42
N PRO A 16 6.71 -25.32 34.28
CA PRO A 16 6.22 -24.72 33.05
C PRO A 16 6.83 -23.33 32.90
N VAL A 17 7.66 -23.13 31.88
CA VAL A 17 8.13 -21.81 31.48
C VAL A 17 6.95 -21.08 30.81
N ALA A 18 6.36 -20.13 31.54
CA ALA A 18 5.34 -19.25 30.99
C ALA A 18 5.99 -18.39 29.91
N ALA A 19 5.61 -18.62 28.64
CA ALA A 19 6.00 -17.76 27.54
C ALA A 19 5.43 -16.37 27.77
N ALA A 20 6.28 -15.36 27.97
CA ALA A 20 5.87 -13.97 28.05
C ALA A 20 5.18 -13.57 26.71
N PRO A 21 4.04 -12.84 26.76
CA PRO A 21 3.39 -12.37 25.54
C PRO A 21 4.38 -11.49 24.78
N ALA A 22 4.59 -11.81 23.50
CA ALA A 22 5.43 -11.00 22.60
C ALA A 22 4.81 -9.59 22.53
N SER A 23 5.44 -8.63 23.18
CA SER A 23 5.10 -7.22 23.09
C SER A 23 5.35 -6.78 21.65
N SER A 24 4.28 -6.61 20.87
CA SER A 24 4.40 -6.05 19.53
C SER A 24 4.84 -4.60 19.67
N ALA A 25 6.11 -4.30 19.35
CA ALA A 25 6.60 -2.94 19.28
C ALA A 25 5.67 -2.11 18.39
N PRO A 26 5.28 -0.88 18.78
CA PRO A 26 4.40 -0.07 17.97
C PRO A 26 5.02 0.12 16.59
N ARG A 27 4.25 -0.16 15.53
CA ARG A 27 4.72 0.00 14.13
C ARG A 27 5.21 1.44 13.96
N ALA A 28 6.45 1.60 13.55
CA ALA A 28 7.06 2.91 13.35
C ALA A 28 6.37 3.72 12.24
N TYR A 29 5.69 3.04 11.32
CA TYR A 29 4.98 3.62 10.18
C TYR A 29 3.49 3.30 10.21
N VAL A 30 2.72 4.24 9.67
CA VAL A 30 1.30 4.08 9.33
C VAL A 30 1.24 3.94 7.82
N ASP A 31 0.54 2.91 7.36
CA ASP A 31 0.30 2.64 5.94
C ASP A 31 -1.17 2.91 5.63
N GLU A 32 -1.43 3.69 4.58
CA GLU A 32 -2.77 4.03 4.15
C GLU A 32 -2.96 3.83 2.65
N ARG A 33 -4.20 3.49 2.29
CA ARG A 33 -4.64 3.40 0.90
C ARG A 33 -5.79 4.36 0.68
N VAL A 34 -5.66 5.20 -0.33
CA VAL A 34 -6.72 6.12 -0.75
C VAL A 34 -7.07 5.85 -2.20
N ARG A 35 -8.34 5.99 -2.52
CA ARG A 35 -8.85 5.75 -3.87
C ARG A 35 -9.76 6.87 -4.33
N ASP A 36 -9.81 7.07 -5.64
CA ASP A 36 -10.75 7.94 -6.30
C ASP A 36 -11.27 7.28 -7.58
N CYS A 37 -12.53 7.47 -7.85
CA CYS A 37 -13.24 6.95 -9.00
C CYS A 37 -14.23 8.03 -9.48
N PRO A 38 -13.74 9.08 -10.15
CA PRO A 38 -14.61 10.14 -10.64
C PRO A 38 -15.52 9.61 -11.75
N GLY A 39 -16.79 9.99 -11.68
CA GLY A 39 -17.80 9.63 -12.66
C GLY A 39 -19.09 9.13 -12.01
N LYS A 40 -20.19 9.42 -12.67
CA LYS A 40 -21.51 8.87 -12.34
C LYS A 40 -21.74 7.63 -13.20
N GLY A 41 -21.92 6.48 -12.59
CA GLY A 41 -22.20 5.24 -13.30
C GLY A 41 -21.36 4.06 -12.84
N PRO A 42 -21.65 2.85 -13.32
CA PRO A 42 -20.88 1.68 -13.00
C PRO A 42 -19.47 1.80 -13.60
N GLY A 43 -18.48 1.52 -12.77
CA GLY A 43 -17.08 1.46 -13.18
C GLY A 43 -16.29 2.77 -13.10
N CYS A 44 -14.99 2.61 -12.87
CA CYS A 44 -14.04 3.72 -12.79
C CYS A 44 -13.48 4.07 -14.16
N ARG A 45 -13.69 5.31 -14.62
CA ARG A 45 -13.26 5.79 -15.95
C ARG A 45 -12.63 7.18 -15.91
N PRO A 46 -11.45 7.39 -15.34
CA PRO A 46 -10.46 6.46 -14.76
C PRO A 46 -10.68 6.16 -13.28
N GLY A 47 -9.91 5.20 -12.73
CA GLY A 47 -9.77 4.96 -11.30
C GLY A 47 -8.34 5.15 -10.84
N ALA A 48 -8.16 5.68 -9.65
CA ALA A 48 -6.87 5.86 -8.99
C ALA A 48 -6.86 5.22 -7.61
N VAL A 49 -5.79 4.54 -7.27
CA VAL A 49 -5.47 4.14 -5.89
C VAL A 49 -4.03 4.52 -5.61
N ALA A 50 -3.77 5.10 -4.46
CA ALA A 50 -2.41 5.33 -3.97
C ALA A 50 -2.23 4.69 -2.60
N HIS A 51 -1.14 3.96 -2.44
CA HIS A 51 -0.62 3.53 -1.15
C HIS A 51 0.44 4.53 -0.71
N TYR A 52 0.30 5.05 0.51
CA TYR A 52 1.28 5.93 1.11
C TYR A 52 1.51 5.58 2.58
N TRP A 53 2.66 5.99 3.08
CA TRP A 53 3.11 5.72 4.43
C TRP A 53 3.67 6.97 5.10
N TYR A 54 3.65 7.00 6.44
CA TYR A 54 4.23 8.08 7.22
C TYR A 54 4.55 7.63 8.65
N LYS A 55 5.43 8.36 9.31
CA LYS A 55 5.63 8.24 10.76
C LYS A 55 4.56 9.07 11.47
N ARG A 56 4.03 8.58 12.58
CA ARG A 56 3.08 9.34 13.40
C ARG A 56 3.64 10.71 13.76
N GLY A 57 2.84 11.77 13.67
CA GLY A 57 3.26 13.15 13.88
C GLY A 57 4.04 13.81 12.74
N SER A 58 4.44 13.08 11.70
CA SER A 58 5.12 13.63 10.55
C SER A 58 4.16 14.30 9.56
N THR A 59 4.60 15.40 8.95
CA THR A 59 3.92 16.04 7.81
C THR A 59 4.36 15.44 6.47
N ALA A 60 5.38 14.59 6.47
CA ALA A 60 5.86 13.90 5.27
C ALA A 60 5.04 12.65 4.98
N ARG A 61 4.81 12.38 3.70
CA ARG A 61 4.06 11.22 3.17
C ARG A 61 4.90 10.55 2.09
N GLY A 62 5.36 9.32 2.35
CA GLY A 62 6.05 8.52 1.34
C GLY A 62 5.04 7.78 0.48
N VAL A 63 5.18 7.84 -0.84
CA VAL A 63 4.31 7.13 -1.77
C VAL A 63 4.95 5.79 -2.11
N GLY A 64 4.34 4.69 -1.66
CA GLY A 64 4.80 3.33 -1.97
C GLY A 64 4.48 2.97 -3.41
N TRP A 65 3.20 3.02 -3.78
CA TRP A 65 2.76 2.75 -5.15
C TRP A 65 1.52 3.57 -5.54
N VAL A 66 1.38 3.76 -6.83
CA VAL A 66 0.21 4.37 -7.47
C VAL A 66 -0.33 3.39 -8.49
N TYR A 67 -1.63 3.18 -8.47
CA TYR A 67 -2.35 2.29 -9.36
C TYR A 67 -3.35 3.07 -10.19
N ALA A 68 -3.41 2.79 -11.48
CA ALA A 68 -4.35 3.36 -12.43
C ALA A 68 -5.18 2.26 -13.08
N SER A 69 -6.47 2.45 -13.14
CA SER A 69 -7.40 1.55 -13.82
C SER A 69 -8.35 2.29 -14.74
N ARG A 70 -8.86 1.60 -15.73
CA ARG A 70 -9.89 2.10 -16.63
C ARG A 70 -10.78 0.98 -17.13
N GLU A 71 -12.07 1.17 -17.01
CA GLU A 71 -13.09 0.29 -17.57
C GLU A 71 -13.58 0.75 -18.95
N GLY A 72 -14.21 -0.16 -19.67
CA GLY A 72 -14.79 0.11 -21.00
C GLY A 72 -13.77 0.14 -22.14
N VAL A 73 -12.53 -0.32 -21.92
CA VAL A 73 -11.48 -0.39 -22.96
C VAL A 73 -10.68 -1.68 -22.87
N ARG A 74 -10.07 -2.06 -23.97
CA ARG A 74 -9.21 -3.25 -24.07
C ARG A 74 -7.72 -2.95 -24.01
N SER A 75 -7.34 -1.68 -24.09
CA SER A 75 -5.96 -1.20 -24.00
C SER A 75 -5.94 0.23 -23.51
N GLY A 76 -4.80 0.69 -23.02
CA GLY A 76 -4.63 2.05 -22.56
C GLY A 76 -3.17 2.35 -22.26
N THR A 77 -2.85 3.63 -22.16
CA THR A 77 -1.56 4.12 -21.68
C THR A 77 -1.85 5.17 -20.62
N ALA A 78 -1.26 5.01 -19.45
CA ALA A 78 -1.47 5.90 -18.32
C ALA A 78 -0.16 6.45 -17.77
N ARG A 79 -0.24 7.52 -17.03
CA ARG A 79 0.81 8.06 -16.16
C ARG A 79 0.20 8.53 -14.86
N TRP A 80 1.01 8.72 -13.85
CA TRP A 80 0.59 9.45 -12.67
C TRP A 80 1.26 10.83 -12.61
N LEU A 81 0.58 11.73 -11.96
CA LEU A 81 0.95 13.12 -11.79
C LEU A 81 0.95 13.46 -10.31
N VAL A 82 1.77 14.39 -9.92
CA VAL A 82 1.86 14.89 -8.54
C VAL A 82 1.75 16.40 -8.52
N LYS A 83 1.01 16.92 -7.54
CA LYS A 83 0.93 18.35 -7.24
C LYS A 83 1.07 18.57 -5.74
N LYS A 84 2.17 19.17 -5.32
CA LYS A 84 2.37 19.62 -3.94
C LYS A 84 1.42 20.77 -3.60
N PRO A 85 1.06 21.00 -2.32
CA PRO A 85 0.33 22.19 -1.92
C PRO A 85 0.98 23.47 -2.47
N GLY A 86 0.18 24.36 -3.08
CA GLY A 86 0.68 25.58 -3.71
C GLY A 86 1.51 25.42 -4.98
N GLY A 87 1.87 24.18 -5.36
CA GLY A 87 2.72 23.90 -6.52
C GLY A 87 1.96 23.66 -7.82
N THR A 88 2.71 23.35 -8.89
CA THR A 88 2.19 22.97 -10.20
C THR A 88 2.19 21.46 -10.39
N TRP A 89 1.48 20.97 -11.41
CA TRP A 89 1.48 19.58 -11.79
C TRP A 89 2.82 19.16 -12.37
N LYS A 90 3.34 18.03 -11.90
CA LYS A 90 4.53 17.38 -12.42
C LYS A 90 4.25 15.91 -12.70
N ALA A 91 4.98 15.33 -13.65
CA ALA A 91 4.94 13.89 -13.87
C ALA A 91 5.55 13.19 -12.63
N GLY A 92 4.81 12.26 -12.06
CA GLY A 92 5.31 11.38 -10.98
C GLY A 92 5.92 10.11 -11.55
N GLY A 93 5.47 9.69 -12.74
CA GLY A 93 6.00 8.56 -13.48
C GLY A 93 5.82 8.71 -14.97
N ALA A 94 6.63 7.96 -15.73
CA ALA A 94 6.54 7.92 -17.18
C ALA A 94 5.20 7.30 -17.65
N TRP A 95 4.82 7.57 -18.90
CA TRP A 95 3.74 6.88 -19.57
C TRP A 95 4.02 5.37 -19.60
N LYS A 96 3.05 4.57 -19.15
CA LYS A 96 3.13 3.12 -19.09
C LYS A 96 1.89 2.49 -19.70
N ARG A 97 2.10 1.43 -20.49
CA ARG A 97 1.00 0.65 -21.04
C ARG A 97 0.24 -0.03 -19.90
N ALA A 98 -1.08 0.07 -19.93
CA ALA A 98 -1.97 -0.64 -19.04
C ALA A 98 -2.27 -2.03 -19.61
N GLY A 99 -2.05 -3.05 -18.79
CA GLY A 99 -2.35 -4.44 -19.11
C GLY A 99 -3.85 -4.72 -19.00
N ARG A 100 -4.34 -5.63 -19.83
CA ARG A 100 -5.71 -6.13 -19.74
C ARG A 100 -5.80 -7.18 -18.62
N VAL A 101 -6.75 -7.01 -17.70
CA VAL A 101 -7.00 -7.92 -16.57
C VAL A 101 -8.20 -8.83 -16.84
N GLY A 102 -9.18 -8.36 -17.60
CA GLY A 102 -10.35 -9.13 -17.98
C GLY A 102 -11.36 -8.28 -18.72
N GLY A 103 -12.16 -8.85 -19.60
CA GLY A 103 -13.18 -8.14 -20.34
C GLY A 103 -12.68 -6.84 -20.99
N THR A 104 -13.25 -5.72 -20.58
CA THR A 104 -12.89 -4.37 -20.99
C THR A 104 -12.25 -3.57 -19.84
N PHE A 105 -11.46 -4.20 -19.00
CA PHE A 105 -10.78 -3.58 -17.87
C PHE A 105 -9.26 -3.63 -18.07
N VAL A 106 -8.60 -2.49 -17.93
CA VAL A 106 -7.14 -2.35 -18.01
C VAL A 106 -6.57 -1.66 -16.79
N GLU A 107 -5.35 -2.03 -16.41
CA GLU A 107 -4.66 -1.48 -15.26
C GLU A 107 -3.16 -1.36 -15.44
N THR A 108 -2.54 -0.50 -14.67
CA THR A 108 -1.09 -0.40 -14.52
C THR A 108 -0.74 0.24 -13.18
N SER A 109 0.48 0.03 -12.71
CA SER A 109 0.96 0.57 -11.45
C SER A 109 2.41 1.02 -11.53
N TRP A 110 2.81 1.91 -10.64
CA TRP A 110 4.18 2.40 -10.43
C TRP A 110 4.54 2.26 -8.97
N GLY A 111 5.82 2.01 -8.70
CA GLY A 111 6.32 1.76 -7.35
C GLY A 111 6.14 0.31 -6.92
N ARG A 112 6.32 0.06 -5.65
CA ARG A 112 6.20 -1.25 -5.00
C ARG A 112 5.82 -1.08 -3.53
N ASP A 113 5.40 -2.14 -2.90
CA ASP A 113 5.22 -2.16 -1.45
C ASP A 113 6.55 -1.89 -0.74
N GLY A 114 6.45 -1.28 0.43
CA GLY A 114 7.57 -0.86 1.26
C GLY A 114 7.66 0.66 1.41
N HIS A 115 8.60 1.10 2.24
CA HIS A 115 8.75 2.51 2.62
C HIS A 115 9.91 3.20 1.89
N THR A 116 10.07 2.90 0.60
CA THR A 116 11.20 3.36 -0.24
C THR A 116 10.82 4.35 -1.34
N GLY A 117 9.55 4.68 -1.48
CA GLY A 117 9.06 5.58 -2.53
C GLY A 117 9.36 7.06 -2.26
N PRO A 118 9.05 7.94 -3.22
CA PRO A 118 9.26 9.37 -3.08
C PRO A 118 8.42 9.97 -1.95
N VAL A 119 8.99 10.98 -1.28
CA VAL A 119 8.36 11.62 -0.12
C VAL A 119 7.84 13.00 -0.51
N TYR A 120 6.61 13.29 -0.08
CA TYR A 120 5.90 14.53 -0.36
C TYR A 120 5.32 15.13 0.93
N PRO A 121 5.03 16.44 0.97
CA PRO A 121 4.30 17.03 2.09
C PRO A 121 2.85 16.53 2.12
N ARG A 122 2.27 16.48 3.33
CA ARG A 122 0.83 16.27 3.54
C ARG A 122 0.02 17.25 2.67
N GLY A 123 -1.12 16.80 2.16
CA GLY A 123 -1.95 17.60 1.24
C GLY A 123 -1.52 17.53 -0.22
N THR A 124 -0.45 16.81 -0.55
CA THR A 124 -0.06 16.55 -1.94
C THR A 124 -1.15 15.74 -2.64
N ARG A 125 -1.51 16.14 -3.86
CA ARG A 125 -2.45 15.42 -4.72
C ARG A 125 -1.69 14.50 -5.67
N ILE A 126 -2.15 13.27 -5.75
CA ILE A 126 -1.70 12.25 -6.70
C ILE A 126 -2.85 12.00 -7.67
N CYS A 127 -2.62 12.14 -8.97
CA CYS A 127 -3.63 11.84 -9.98
C CYS A 127 -3.11 10.82 -10.98
N VAL A 128 -4.02 10.02 -11.51
CA VAL A 128 -3.75 9.19 -12.69
C VAL A 128 -4.45 9.78 -13.91
N GLN A 129 -3.78 9.69 -15.06
CA GLN A 129 -4.25 10.17 -16.34
C GLN A 129 -4.05 9.10 -17.40
N PHE A 130 -5.10 8.76 -18.13
CA PHE A 130 -5.00 7.96 -19.35
C PHE A 130 -4.83 8.88 -20.55
N LYS A 131 -3.97 8.51 -21.50
CA LYS A 131 -3.62 9.35 -22.66
C LYS A 131 -4.84 9.79 -23.49
N ALA A 132 -5.86 8.95 -23.57
CA ALA A 132 -7.09 9.19 -24.32
C ALA A 132 -8.22 9.86 -23.50
N LEU A 133 -7.93 10.34 -22.27
CA LEU A 133 -8.92 10.99 -21.41
C LEU A 133 -8.44 12.37 -20.94
N SER A 134 -9.35 13.33 -20.95
CA SER A 134 -9.16 14.63 -20.27
C SER A 134 -9.35 14.52 -18.75
N THR A 135 -10.27 13.65 -18.32
CA THR A 135 -10.57 13.40 -16.91
C THR A 135 -9.43 12.67 -16.21
N LYS A 136 -9.12 13.11 -14.99
CA LYS A 136 -8.16 12.48 -14.09
C LYS A 136 -8.88 11.98 -12.84
N ALA A 137 -8.42 10.85 -12.29
CA ALA A 137 -8.78 10.42 -10.95
C ALA A 137 -7.68 10.88 -9.98
N CYS A 138 -8.05 11.50 -8.86
CA CYS A 138 -7.10 12.16 -7.98
C CYS A 138 -7.37 11.85 -6.50
N VAL A 139 -6.34 11.47 -5.78
CA VAL A 139 -6.35 11.27 -4.33
C VAL A 139 -5.47 12.32 -3.65
N THR A 140 -5.74 12.58 -2.37
CA THR A 140 -4.93 13.51 -1.55
C THR A 140 -4.27 12.73 -0.42
N LEU A 141 -2.98 12.94 -0.23
CA LEU A 141 -2.21 12.39 0.88
C LEU A 141 -2.56 13.16 2.17
N LYS A 142 -3.28 12.52 3.09
CA LYS A 142 -3.81 13.12 4.33
C LYS A 142 -2.84 13.09 5.50
#